data_7d51bd92b09e564ecec26c6bf1a7bc63
#
_entry.id   7d51bd92b09e564ecec26c6bf1a7bc63
#
_cell.length_a   1.000
_cell.length_b   1.000
_cell.length_c   1.000
_cell.angle_alpha   90.00
_cell.angle_beta   90.00
_cell.angle_gamma   90.00
#
_symmetry.space_group_name_H-M   'P 1'
#
loop_
_entity.id
_entity.type
_entity.pdbx_description
1 polymer ?
#
loop_
_entity_poly.entity_id
_entity_poly.type
_entity_poly.pdbx_seq_one_letter_code
_entity_poly.pdbx_strand_id
1 'polypeptide(L)'
;MPEHNEPEDINDELPEGGEQTSPIDQRKLADEAAKRRKELPLLQRIVKHFSKDRATYRELVINAETLEKRVALLTNGVLDKFEIEHKGENRMVGAIFKGRVQNLEGGLKAAFVDIGQPKNAFLHYWDMLPAANDSQVEFIRDNESAEQKQRKARYQAKDIPQLFPAGSDIVIQVVKDQIGTKGPRSTTNIALPGRYLVLMPFSGACGVSRKIEESSERERLKDILRSLTIPEGMGVIIRTAGEGKQARWFVRDLHMLLKRWQAIVEKINAPDRRPVLLYQEPGLIERTVRDFLTEEVDRILVDNPEDFKLVQDLVGEVSPRSRSRVELYADPIPVFERYNIERQIEQLFQRRVPLPSGGEIVIDETEALTAIDVNTGGHRGKDGAKDGNFITQANLEAVTEAARQIKLRNLGGLIMIDTIDMKNPKDRKKVFEALRDAMEDDRAKHQILPISALGVLQMTRQRHTESNTTSMYTACPHCQGRGIVKNPRTVSVEIQRKLLSVIRRLREAAGPEKELEINILLHPVNLERIITEDREFFRDLMKSCKVRLGTKPDPTYSIEAFKLFDGAGKELR
;
A
#
# COMPACT_ATOMS: atom_id res chain seq x y z
N MET A 1 -69.88 -10.11 10.24
CA MET A 1 -68.94 -10.44 9.19
C MET A 1 -67.86 -9.36 9.20
N PRO A 2 -66.65 -9.62 9.68
CA PRO A 2 -65.51 -8.75 9.49
C PRO A 2 -64.75 -9.17 8.24
N GLU A 3 -64.37 -8.18 7.45
CA GLU A 3 -63.66 -8.24 6.20
C GLU A 3 -62.24 -8.86 6.39
N HIS A 4 -61.92 -9.78 5.50
CA HIS A 4 -60.55 -10.32 5.32
C HIS A 4 -59.67 -9.23 4.71
N ASN A 5 -58.75 -8.68 5.48
CA ASN A 5 -57.59 -7.99 4.94
C ASN A 5 -56.57 -9.06 4.48
N GLU A 6 -56.31 -9.13 3.19
CA GLU A 6 -55.18 -9.83 2.62
C GLU A 6 -53.89 -9.16 3.11
N PRO A 7 -52.83 -9.92 3.41
CA PRO A 7 -51.56 -9.33 3.78
C PRO A 7 -50.93 -8.71 2.53
N GLU A 8 -50.59 -7.43 2.62
CA GLU A 8 -49.75 -6.73 1.64
C GLU A 8 -48.43 -7.50 1.45
N ASP A 9 -48.14 -7.86 0.20
CA ASP A 9 -46.85 -8.38 -0.24
C ASP A 9 -45.78 -7.30 0.04
N ILE A 10 -45.08 -7.42 1.16
CA ILE A 10 -43.85 -6.73 1.40
C ILE A 10 -42.78 -7.47 0.58
N ASN A 11 -42.58 -7.05 -0.66
CA ASN A 11 -41.36 -7.32 -1.42
C ASN A 11 -40.22 -6.58 -0.72
N ASP A 12 -39.68 -7.13 0.37
CA ASP A 12 -38.39 -6.80 0.90
C ASP A 12 -37.33 -7.32 -0.09
N GLU A 13 -37.09 -6.54 -1.14
CA GLU A 13 -35.84 -6.61 -1.86
C GLU A 13 -34.73 -6.34 -0.84
N LEU A 14 -34.01 -7.41 -0.47
CA LEU A 14 -32.76 -7.31 0.28
C LEU A 14 -31.91 -6.26 -0.43
N PRO A 15 -31.33 -5.28 0.26
CA PRO A 15 -30.47 -4.30 -0.38
C PRO A 15 -29.36 -5.07 -1.08
N GLU A 16 -29.35 -5.03 -2.41
CA GLU A 16 -28.25 -5.52 -3.22
C GLU A 16 -26.97 -4.88 -2.67
N GLY A 17 -26.05 -5.72 -2.22
CA GLY A 17 -24.88 -5.32 -1.45
C GLY A 17 -24.12 -4.17 -2.09
N GLY A 18 -23.94 -3.09 -1.29
CA GLY A 18 -23.10 -1.93 -1.56
C GLY A 18 -23.57 -1.12 -2.76
N GLU A 19 -24.13 0.05 -2.52
CA GLU A 19 -24.32 1.05 -3.57
C GLU A 19 -23.06 1.12 -4.43
N GLN A 20 -23.17 0.67 -5.69
CA GLN A 20 -22.12 0.90 -6.68
C GLN A 20 -22.04 2.42 -6.82
N THR A 21 -21.08 3.03 -6.15
CA THR A 21 -20.85 4.47 -6.27
C THR A 21 -20.64 4.75 -7.74
N SER A 22 -21.51 5.59 -8.31
CA SER A 22 -21.46 5.96 -9.73
C SER A 22 -20.03 6.40 -10.10
N PRO A 23 -19.52 6.01 -11.29
CA PRO A 23 -18.17 6.35 -11.72
C PRO A 23 -17.88 7.85 -11.53
N ILE A 24 -16.71 8.17 -11.03
CA ILE A 24 -16.29 9.57 -10.88
C ILE A 24 -16.10 10.16 -12.25
N ASP A 25 -16.82 11.24 -12.51
CA ASP A 25 -16.66 12.01 -13.73
C ASP A 25 -15.36 12.84 -13.64
N GLN A 26 -14.27 12.28 -14.17
CA GLN A 26 -12.95 12.93 -14.19
C GLN A 26 -13.00 14.31 -14.89
N ARG A 27 -13.95 14.53 -15.81
CA ARG A 27 -14.13 15.83 -16.49
C ARG A 27 -14.64 16.88 -15.51
N LYS A 28 -15.61 16.52 -14.66
CA LYS A 28 -16.09 17.43 -13.60
C LYS A 28 -14.99 17.81 -12.62
N LEU A 29 -14.18 16.84 -12.20
CA LEU A 29 -13.03 17.11 -11.33
C LEU A 29 -12.02 18.05 -12.00
N ALA A 30 -11.73 17.84 -13.27
CA ALA A 30 -10.84 18.70 -14.03
C ALA A 30 -11.39 20.13 -14.20
N ASP A 31 -12.70 20.29 -14.42
CA ASP A 31 -13.37 21.59 -14.52
C ASP A 31 -13.33 22.34 -13.18
N GLU A 32 -13.56 21.65 -12.07
CA GLU A 32 -13.42 22.22 -10.72
C GLU A 32 -11.98 22.65 -10.43
N ALA A 33 -11.01 21.79 -10.74
CA ALA A 33 -9.59 22.11 -10.61
C ALA A 33 -9.21 23.32 -11.50
N ALA A 34 -9.76 23.41 -12.71
CA ALA A 34 -9.52 24.56 -13.58
C ALA A 34 -10.11 25.88 -13.01
N LYS A 35 -11.24 25.81 -12.29
CA LYS A 35 -11.78 26.97 -11.56
C LYS A 35 -10.83 27.38 -10.43
N ARG A 36 -10.40 26.47 -9.58
CA ARG A 36 -9.43 26.73 -8.49
C ARG A 36 -8.11 27.28 -9.01
N ARG A 37 -7.63 26.80 -10.16
CA ARG A 37 -6.44 27.32 -10.82
C ARG A 37 -6.57 28.81 -11.19
N LYS A 38 -7.77 29.29 -11.55
CA LYS A 38 -8.02 30.71 -11.87
C LYS A 38 -7.98 31.60 -10.65
N GLU A 39 -8.17 31.05 -9.45
CA GLU A 39 -8.12 31.76 -8.16
C GLU A 39 -6.69 31.99 -7.67
N LEU A 40 -5.69 31.31 -8.25
CA LEU A 40 -4.28 31.50 -7.89
C LEU A 40 -3.84 32.96 -8.13
N PRO A 41 -2.93 33.49 -7.29
CA PRO A 41 -2.33 34.82 -7.44
C PRO A 41 -1.75 35.03 -8.84
N LEU A 42 -1.92 36.22 -9.40
CA LEU A 42 -1.49 36.55 -10.77
C LEU A 42 0.00 36.22 -11.02
N LEU A 43 0.87 36.46 -10.05
CA LEU A 43 2.30 36.15 -10.15
C LEU A 43 2.55 34.64 -10.32
N GLN A 44 1.82 33.79 -9.60
CA GLN A 44 1.96 32.34 -9.72
C GLN A 44 1.46 31.85 -11.08
N ARG A 45 0.36 32.45 -11.58
CA ARG A 45 -0.18 32.13 -12.93
C ARG A 45 0.81 32.51 -14.03
N ILE A 46 1.48 33.64 -13.92
CA ILE A 46 2.50 34.09 -14.89
C ILE A 46 3.71 33.16 -14.87
N VAL A 47 4.24 32.82 -13.69
CA VAL A 47 5.38 31.90 -13.55
C VAL A 47 5.05 30.54 -14.17
N LYS A 48 3.84 30.03 -13.93
CA LYS A 48 3.40 28.75 -14.50
C LYS A 48 3.23 28.80 -16.03
N HIS A 49 2.87 29.96 -16.59
CA HIS A 49 2.77 30.11 -18.04
C HIS A 49 4.11 29.88 -18.77
N PHE A 50 5.22 30.10 -18.08
CA PHE A 50 6.57 29.89 -18.60
C PHE A 50 7.19 28.53 -18.20
N SER A 51 6.49 27.70 -17.41
CA SER A 51 6.97 26.36 -17.05
C SER A 51 6.73 25.35 -18.16
N LYS A 52 7.56 24.28 -18.20
CA LYS A 52 7.39 23.16 -19.15
C LYS A 52 5.99 22.51 -19.03
N ASP A 53 5.38 22.53 -17.85
CA ASP A 53 4.12 21.86 -17.47
C ASP A 53 2.94 22.83 -17.38
N ARG A 54 2.71 23.60 -18.46
CA ARG A 54 1.69 24.66 -18.50
C ARG A 54 0.25 24.15 -18.28
N ALA A 55 -0.04 22.91 -18.66
CA ALA A 55 -1.38 22.36 -18.66
C ALA A 55 -1.79 21.74 -17.31
N THR A 56 -0.83 21.31 -16.51
CA THR A 56 -1.06 20.50 -15.31
C THR A 56 -1.20 21.37 -14.08
N TYR A 57 -2.26 21.20 -13.31
CA TYR A 57 -2.49 21.85 -12.01
C TYR A 57 -2.39 20.83 -10.90
N ARG A 58 -1.46 21.05 -9.95
CA ARG A 58 -1.18 20.12 -8.85
C ARG A 58 -1.47 20.75 -7.50
N GLU A 59 -2.29 20.07 -6.70
CA GLU A 59 -2.65 20.45 -5.34
C GLU A 59 -2.20 19.36 -4.36
N LEU A 60 -1.51 19.74 -3.31
CA LEU A 60 -1.19 18.88 -2.18
C LEU A 60 -2.18 19.19 -1.06
N VAL A 61 -2.97 18.21 -0.66
CA VAL A 61 -3.97 18.36 0.40
C VAL A 61 -3.55 17.50 1.60
N ILE A 62 -3.42 18.11 2.75
CA ILE A 62 -3.02 17.49 4.02
C ILE A 62 -4.20 17.58 4.97
N ASN A 63 -4.71 16.43 5.37
CA ASN A 63 -5.72 16.28 6.41
C ASN A 63 -5.04 15.69 7.65
N ALA A 64 -5.06 16.45 8.74
CA ALA A 64 -4.36 16.12 9.97
C ALA A 64 -5.34 15.99 11.14
N GLU A 65 -5.84 14.78 11.35
CA GLU A 65 -6.74 14.44 12.43
C GLU A 65 -5.99 13.86 13.65
N THR A 66 -6.71 13.75 14.78
CA THR A 66 -6.10 13.28 16.03
C THR A 66 -5.60 11.85 15.97
N LEU A 67 -6.29 10.97 15.23
CA LEU A 67 -5.99 9.55 15.15
C LEU A 67 -5.16 9.18 13.92
N GLU A 68 -5.24 9.99 12.87
CA GLU A 68 -4.54 9.74 11.62
C GLU A 68 -4.16 11.03 10.89
N LYS A 69 -3.12 10.95 10.08
CA LYS A 69 -2.73 11.99 9.13
C LYS A 69 -2.78 11.42 7.73
N ARG A 70 -3.40 12.15 6.81
CA ARG A 70 -3.58 11.74 5.42
C ARG A 70 -3.06 12.81 4.48
N VAL A 71 -2.42 12.38 3.41
CA VAL A 71 -1.90 13.28 2.39
C VAL A 71 -2.33 12.81 1.02
N ALA A 72 -2.91 13.71 0.25
CA ALA A 72 -3.35 13.47 -1.12
C ALA A 72 -2.67 14.46 -2.07
N LEU A 73 -2.07 13.97 -3.14
CA LEU A 73 -1.63 14.78 -4.28
C LEU A 73 -2.66 14.65 -5.38
N LEU A 74 -3.23 15.77 -5.78
CA LEU A 74 -4.19 15.86 -6.89
C LEU A 74 -3.51 16.42 -8.13
N THR A 75 -3.74 15.79 -9.26
CA THR A 75 -3.35 16.29 -10.58
C THR A 75 -4.61 16.60 -11.39
N ASN A 76 -4.87 17.88 -11.64
CA ASN A 76 -6.12 18.35 -12.26
C ASN A 76 -7.37 17.85 -11.52
N GLY A 77 -7.34 17.79 -10.19
CA GLY A 77 -8.43 17.32 -9.34
C GLY A 77 -8.54 15.80 -9.19
N VAL A 78 -7.78 15.03 -9.95
CA VAL A 78 -7.76 13.57 -9.87
C VAL A 78 -6.68 13.12 -8.88
N LEU A 79 -6.99 12.16 -8.03
CA LEU A 79 -6.05 11.60 -7.05
C LEU A 79 -4.91 10.87 -7.77
N ASP A 80 -3.69 11.38 -7.56
CA ASP A 80 -2.45 10.85 -8.15
C ASP A 80 -1.61 10.08 -7.13
N LYS A 81 -1.56 10.58 -5.87
CA LYS A 81 -0.86 9.91 -4.77
C LYS A 81 -1.65 10.06 -3.48
N PHE A 82 -1.63 9.00 -2.68
CA PHE A 82 -2.27 8.95 -1.38
C PHE A 82 -1.37 8.22 -0.38
N GLU A 83 -1.16 8.85 0.75
CA GLU A 83 -0.45 8.25 1.89
C GLU A 83 -1.25 8.51 3.18
N ILE A 84 -1.24 7.52 4.07
CA ILE A 84 -1.88 7.56 5.39
C ILE A 84 -0.89 7.12 6.46
N GLU A 85 -1.01 7.71 7.65
CA GLU A 85 -0.22 7.37 8.84
C GLU A 85 -1.11 7.45 10.08
N HIS A 86 -1.29 6.33 10.77
CA HIS A 86 -2.08 6.28 11.99
C HIS A 86 -1.25 6.68 13.21
N LYS A 87 -1.90 7.32 14.17
CA LYS A 87 -1.26 7.68 15.44
C LYS A 87 -0.85 6.43 16.21
N GLY A 88 0.42 6.35 16.57
CA GLY A 88 0.96 5.21 17.33
C GLY A 88 1.52 4.09 16.45
N GLU A 89 1.39 4.15 15.14
CA GLU A 89 2.15 3.31 14.24
C GLU A 89 3.62 3.76 14.23
N ASN A 90 4.44 3.00 14.94
CA ASN A 90 5.89 3.20 14.87
C ASN A 90 6.42 2.61 13.56
N ARG A 91 6.29 3.39 12.48
CA ARG A 91 6.91 3.03 11.21
C ARG A 91 8.43 2.93 11.41
N MET A 92 8.96 1.72 11.27
CA MET A 92 10.39 1.47 11.47
C MET A 92 11.20 1.64 10.18
N VAL A 93 10.57 1.65 9.00
CA VAL A 93 11.29 1.83 7.72
C VAL A 93 12.08 3.13 7.72
N GLY A 94 13.38 3.03 7.44
CA GLY A 94 14.31 4.16 7.48
C GLY A 94 14.94 4.41 8.87
N ALA A 95 14.38 3.87 9.94
CA ALA A 95 14.93 4.02 11.28
C ALA A 95 16.29 3.33 11.40
N ILE A 96 17.21 3.95 12.13
CA ILE A 96 18.56 3.43 12.37
C ILE A 96 18.69 3.07 13.84
N PHE A 97 19.14 1.85 14.10
CA PHE A 97 19.35 1.30 15.44
C PHE A 97 20.80 0.92 15.66
N LYS A 98 21.30 1.13 16.88
CA LYS A 98 22.43 0.38 17.42
C LYS A 98 21.82 -0.85 18.07
N GLY A 99 21.93 -1.99 17.40
CA GLY A 99 21.40 -3.27 17.87
C GLY A 99 22.51 -4.21 18.32
N ARG A 100 22.11 -5.38 18.81
CA ARG A 100 23.01 -6.45 19.21
C ARG A 100 22.71 -7.72 18.44
N VAL A 101 23.72 -8.33 17.85
CA VAL A 101 23.59 -9.63 17.17
C VAL A 101 23.19 -10.68 18.20
N GLN A 102 21.99 -11.24 18.08
CA GLN A 102 21.48 -12.24 19.00
C GLN A 102 21.92 -13.65 18.61
N ASN A 103 21.70 -14.00 17.32
CA ASN A 103 22.19 -15.26 16.77
C ASN A 103 22.48 -15.13 15.27
N LEU A 104 23.19 -16.11 14.75
CA LEU A 104 23.59 -16.24 13.35
C LEU A 104 23.10 -17.59 12.82
N GLU A 105 22.26 -17.54 11.80
CA GLU A 105 21.65 -18.71 11.15
C GLU A 105 22.37 -19.03 9.84
N GLY A 106 23.32 -19.97 9.88
CA GLY A 106 24.12 -20.35 8.71
C GLY A 106 23.29 -20.91 7.56
N GLY A 107 22.20 -21.63 7.85
CA GLY A 107 21.28 -22.17 6.85
C GLY A 107 20.52 -21.09 6.08
N LEU A 108 20.14 -20.01 6.75
CA LEU A 108 19.46 -18.85 6.15
C LEU A 108 20.44 -17.79 5.65
N LYS A 109 21.73 -17.93 5.93
CA LYS A 109 22.78 -16.91 5.70
C LYS A 109 22.34 -15.55 6.24
N ALA A 110 21.84 -15.50 7.47
CA ALA A 110 21.27 -14.33 8.09
C ALA A 110 21.66 -14.22 9.57
N ALA A 111 21.65 -12.98 10.07
CA ALA A 111 21.74 -12.65 11.48
C ALA A 111 20.38 -12.14 11.98
N PHE A 112 20.07 -12.44 13.24
CA PHE A 112 18.96 -11.83 13.96
C PHE A 112 19.54 -10.83 14.96
N VAL A 113 19.07 -9.58 14.83
CA VAL A 113 19.58 -8.45 15.60
C VAL A 113 18.50 -7.96 16.56
N ASP A 114 18.82 -7.95 17.84
CA ASP A 114 17.99 -7.32 18.86
C ASP A 114 18.09 -5.79 18.70
N ILE A 115 16.96 -5.13 18.49
CA ILE A 115 16.82 -3.68 18.31
C ILE A 115 15.99 -3.04 19.43
N GLY A 116 15.71 -3.80 20.52
CA GLY A 116 14.86 -3.35 21.62
C GLY A 116 13.37 -3.34 21.29
N GLN A 117 12.96 -4.06 20.24
CA GLN A 117 11.57 -4.23 19.82
C GLN A 117 11.11 -5.68 20.12
N PRO A 118 9.79 -5.96 20.15
CA PRO A 118 9.28 -7.30 20.42
C PRO A 118 9.81 -8.39 19.48
N LYS A 119 10.20 -8.00 18.27
CA LYS A 119 10.77 -8.91 17.26
C LYS A 119 12.15 -8.44 16.83
N ASN A 120 13.06 -9.39 16.71
CA ASN A 120 14.41 -9.13 16.21
C ASN A 120 14.38 -8.74 14.73
N ALA A 121 15.29 -7.85 14.34
CA ALA A 121 15.49 -7.49 12.96
C ALA A 121 16.22 -8.61 12.20
N PHE A 122 15.71 -8.95 11.01
CA PHE A 122 16.33 -9.89 10.10
C PHE A 122 17.37 -9.16 9.23
N LEU A 123 18.61 -9.64 9.24
CA LEU A 123 19.75 -9.07 8.53
C LEU A 123 20.44 -10.16 7.70
N HIS A 124 20.22 -10.15 6.39
CA HIS A 124 20.85 -11.12 5.49
C HIS A 124 22.34 -10.81 5.33
N TYR A 125 23.20 -11.82 5.20
CA TYR A 125 24.65 -11.63 5.06
C TYR A 125 25.05 -10.73 3.90
N TRP A 126 24.31 -10.75 2.80
CA TRP A 126 24.52 -9.81 1.68
C TRP A 126 24.24 -8.36 2.05
N ASP A 127 23.30 -8.13 2.97
CA ASP A 127 22.97 -6.80 3.47
C ASP A 127 23.97 -6.30 4.54
N MET A 128 24.90 -7.17 4.99
CA MET A 128 26.05 -6.86 5.87
C MET A 128 27.33 -6.54 5.09
N LEU A 129 27.37 -6.86 3.82
CA LEU A 129 28.49 -6.53 2.94
C LEU A 129 28.26 -5.13 2.32
N PRO A 130 29.35 -4.44 1.93
CA PRO A 130 29.21 -3.22 1.16
C PRO A 130 28.31 -3.45 -0.05
N ALA A 131 27.37 -2.53 -0.29
CA ALA A 131 26.43 -2.66 -1.40
C ALA A 131 27.20 -2.83 -2.70
N ALA A 132 26.92 -3.92 -3.43
CA ALA A 132 27.34 -4.04 -4.81
C ALA A 132 26.66 -2.96 -5.65
N ASN A 133 27.24 -2.60 -6.79
CA ASN A 133 26.74 -1.54 -7.68
C ASN A 133 25.21 -1.65 -7.88
N ASP A 134 24.49 -0.61 -7.47
CA ASP A 134 23.05 -0.52 -7.74
C ASP A 134 22.84 -0.25 -9.24
N SER A 135 22.07 -1.12 -9.90
CA SER A 135 21.77 -1.00 -11.33
C SER A 135 21.02 0.29 -11.70
N GLN A 136 20.43 0.99 -10.73
CA GLN A 136 19.69 2.25 -10.93
C GLN A 136 20.57 3.50 -10.79
N VAL A 137 21.84 3.36 -10.45
CA VAL A 137 22.77 4.46 -10.25
C VAL A 137 23.91 4.36 -11.24
N GLU A 138 24.25 5.48 -11.86
CA GLU A 138 25.48 5.63 -12.65
C GLU A 138 26.58 6.18 -11.74
N PHE A 139 27.50 5.31 -11.35
CA PHE A 139 28.61 5.68 -10.47
C PHE A 139 29.67 6.46 -11.23
N ILE A 140 30.18 7.53 -10.62
CA ILE A 140 31.13 8.47 -11.23
C ILE A 140 32.49 8.35 -10.56
N ARG A 141 32.49 8.30 -9.24
CA ARG A 141 33.70 8.20 -8.46
C ARG A 141 33.45 7.36 -7.21
N ASP A 142 34.53 6.82 -6.70
CA ASP A 142 34.59 6.18 -5.39
C ASP A 142 35.46 7.04 -4.49
N ASN A 143 34.86 7.52 -3.39
CA ASN A 143 35.51 8.40 -2.42
C ASN A 143 36.19 7.62 -1.29
N GLU A 144 36.45 6.33 -1.49
CA GLU A 144 37.12 5.48 -0.52
C GLU A 144 38.66 5.53 -0.68
N SER A 145 39.38 5.51 0.45
CA SER A 145 40.82 5.34 0.45
C SER A 145 41.23 3.93 -0.01
N ALA A 146 42.47 3.79 -0.45
CA ALA A 146 43.03 2.50 -0.87
C ALA A 146 42.95 1.45 0.25
N GLU A 147 43.12 1.87 1.52
CA GLU A 147 43.01 1.01 2.69
C GLU A 147 41.59 0.54 2.94
N GLN A 148 40.60 1.43 2.78
CA GLN A 148 39.18 1.09 2.92
C GLN A 148 38.75 0.09 1.83
N LYS A 149 39.19 0.28 0.58
CA LYS A 149 38.95 -0.66 -0.52
C LYS A 149 39.55 -2.03 -0.25
N GLN A 150 40.79 -2.09 0.23
CA GLN A 150 41.45 -3.36 0.56
C GLN A 150 40.73 -4.08 1.74
N ARG A 151 40.28 -3.36 2.76
CA ARG A 151 39.49 -3.95 3.84
C ARG A 151 38.17 -4.54 3.34
N LYS A 152 37.42 -3.78 2.54
CA LYS A 152 36.12 -4.23 1.99
C LYS A 152 36.25 -5.41 1.03
N ALA A 153 37.30 -5.43 0.20
CA ALA A 153 37.56 -6.52 -0.75
C ALA A 153 37.86 -7.87 -0.09
N ARG A 154 38.25 -7.86 1.18
CA ARG A 154 38.53 -9.08 1.96
C ARG A 154 37.27 -9.69 2.58
N TYR A 155 36.16 -8.96 2.71
CA TYR A 155 34.95 -9.46 3.36
C TYR A 155 34.09 -10.29 2.42
N GLN A 156 33.94 -11.57 2.76
CA GLN A 156 33.04 -12.49 2.07
C GLN A 156 31.92 -12.94 3.04
N ALA A 157 30.81 -13.40 2.49
CA ALA A 157 29.68 -13.86 3.30
C ALA A 157 30.07 -14.96 4.34
N LYS A 158 31.12 -15.74 4.05
CA LYS A 158 31.64 -16.75 4.96
C LYS A 158 32.35 -16.18 6.21
N ASP A 159 32.82 -14.93 6.11
CA ASP A 159 33.58 -14.27 7.20
C ASP A 159 32.67 -13.54 8.18
N ILE A 160 31.40 -13.36 7.84
CA ILE A 160 30.41 -12.63 8.66
C ILE A 160 30.31 -13.16 10.10
N PRO A 161 30.27 -14.48 10.35
CA PRO A 161 30.20 -14.98 11.73
C PRO A 161 31.43 -14.62 12.60
N GLN A 162 32.58 -14.41 11.98
CA GLN A 162 33.79 -13.99 12.68
C GLN A 162 33.85 -12.48 12.91
N LEU A 163 33.32 -11.70 11.93
CA LEU A 163 33.30 -10.23 11.97
C LEU A 163 32.23 -9.70 12.93
N PHE A 164 31.09 -10.38 12.99
CA PHE A 164 29.93 -10.01 13.80
C PHE A 164 29.45 -11.20 14.65
N PRO A 165 30.24 -11.62 15.63
CA PRO A 165 29.85 -12.75 16.51
C PRO A 165 28.60 -12.39 17.33
N ALA A 166 27.89 -13.41 17.80
CA ALA A 166 26.77 -13.23 18.72
C ALA A 166 27.19 -12.41 19.95
N GLY A 167 26.37 -11.43 20.33
CA GLY A 167 26.65 -10.47 21.39
C GLY A 167 27.38 -9.20 20.94
N SER A 168 27.83 -9.09 19.69
CA SER A 168 28.45 -7.87 19.15
C SER A 168 27.42 -6.79 18.85
N ASP A 169 27.84 -5.53 19.04
CA ASP A 169 27.01 -4.37 18.65
C ASP A 169 27.13 -4.12 17.14
N ILE A 170 26.02 -3.76 16.51
CA ILE A 170 25.94 -3.48 15.08
C ILE A 170 24.98 -2.34 14.81
N VAL A 171 25.35 -1.45 13.89
CA VAL A 171 24.46 -0.37 13.43
C VAL A 171 23.72 -0.84 12.18
N ILE A 172 22.40 -0.80 12.24
CA ILE A 172 21.54 -1.25 11.15
C ILE A 172 20.45 -0.24 10.85
N GLN A 173 20.00 -0.24 9.60
CA GLN A 173 18.82 0.51 9.15
C GLN A 173 17.73 -0.45 8.73
N VAL A 174 16.49 -0.19 9.15
CA VAL A 174 15.33 -0.98 8.75
C VAL A 174 14.94 -0.61 7.32
N VAL A 175 14.83 -1.62 6.46
CA VAL A 175 14.48 -1.48 5.04
C VAL A 175 13.03 -1.85 4.77
N LYS A 176 12.50 -2.81 5.53
CA LYS A 176 11.09 -3.22 5.46
C LYS A 176 10.56 -3.40 6.87
N ASP A 177 9.32 -2.97 7.09
CA ASP A 177 8.63 -3.19 8.35
C ASP A 177 8.37 -4.66 8.64
N GLN A 178 8.01 -4.94 9.88
CA GLN A 178 7.52 -6.26 10.26
C GLN A 178 6.20 -6.55 9.52
N ILE A 179 6.05 -7.78 9.04
CA ILE A 179 4.84 -8.23 8.35
C ILE A 179 4.38 -9.53 9.00
N GLY A 180 3.17 -9.53 9.56
CA GLY A 180 2.61 -10.69 10.24
C GLY A 180 3.53 -11.22 11.34
N THR A 181 3.99 -12.46 11.25
CA THR A 181 4.90 -13.09 12.22
C THR A 181 6.38 -12.78 12.01
N LYS A 182 6.76 -12.20 10.85
CA LYS A 182 8.16 -11.93 10.49
C LYS A 182 8.64 -10.60 11.09
N GLY A 183 9.85 -10.58 11.62
CA GLY A 183 10.51 -9.36 12.09
C GLY A 183 10.92 -8.42 10.93
N PRO A 184 11.26 -7.15 11.24
CA PRO A 184 11.65 -6.18 10.23
C PRO A 184 12.95 -6.62 9.51
N ARG A 185 13.04 -6.33 8.21
CA ARG A 185 14.27 -6.55 7.44
C ARG A 185 15.19 -5.34 7.56
N SER A 186 16.48 -5.58 7.73
CA SER A 186 17.47 -4.53 7.92
C SER A 186 18.69 -4.69 7.02
N THR A 187 19.53 -3.65 6.99
CA THR A 187 20.81 -3.59 6.27
C THR A 187 21.83 -2.79 7.08
N THR A 188 23.12 -3.06 6.89
CA THR A 188 24.20 -2.19 7.39
C THR A 188 24.55 -1.07 6.42
N ASN A 189 24.04 -1.11 5.18
CA ASN A 189 24.24 -0.08 4.18
C ASN A 189 23.29 1.09 4.47
N ILE A 190 23.70 1.97 5.37
CA ILE A 190 22.91 3.13 5.81
C ILE A 190 22.76 4.12 4.69
N ALA A 191 21.52 4.56 4.44
CA ALA A 191 21.17 5.58 3.46
C ALA A 191 20.28 6.65 4.12
N LEU A 192 20.73 7.90 4.12
CA LEU A 192 19.97 9.03 4.64
C LEU A 192 19.41 9.85 3.45
N PRO A 193 18.10 9.77 3.19
CA PRO A 193 17.50 10.52 2.11
C PRO A 193 17.35 12.00 2.46
N GLY A 194 17.97 12.83 1.63
CA GLY A 194 17.68 14.26 1.51
C GLY A 194 16.63 14.49 0.43
N ARG A 195 16.48 15.76 0.04
CA ARG A 195 15.60 16.14 -1.05
C ARG A 195 16.18 15.81 -2.43
N TYR A 196 17.42 16.23 -2.66
CA TYR A 196 18.13 16.11 -3.94
C TYR A 196 19.20 15.03 -3.90
N LEU A 197 19.66 14.67 -2.71
CA LEU A 197 20.74 13.74 -2.45
C LEU A 197 20.28 12.57 -1.56
N VAL A 198 21.01 11.46 -1.66
CA VAL A 198 21.03 10.43 -0.64
C VAL A 198 22.45 10.31 -0.13
N LEU A 199 22.65 10.48 1.18
CA LEU A 199 23.97 10.30 1.81
C LEU A 199 24.13 8.84 2.26
N MET A 200 25.25 8.23 1.88
CA MET A 200 25.64 6.87 2.26
C MET A 200 26.91 6.92 3.11
N PRO A 201 26.80 6.95 4.43
CA PRO A 201 27.94 7.20 5.33
C PRO A 201 29.02 6.10 5.29
N PHE A 202 28.64 4.88 4.91
CA PHE A 202 29.55 3.72 4.89
C PHE A 202 29.90 3.22 3.50
N SER A 203 29.52 3.97 2.46
CA SER A 203 29.82 3.65 1.08
C SER A 203 30.42 4.87 0.39
N GLY A 204 31.64 4.78 -0.12
CA GLY A 204 32.29 5.86 -0.86
C GLY A 204 31.73 6.10 -2.27
N ALA A 205 30.77 5.30 -2.69
CA ALA A 205 30.20 5.36 -4.04
C ALA A 205 29.41 6.63 -4.30
N CYS A 206 29.83 7.43 -5.28
CA CYS A 206 29.15 8.66 -5.69
C CYS A 206 28.58 8.51 -7.09
N GLY A 207 27.31 8.89 -7.28
CA GLY A 207 26.64 8.68 -8.56
C GLY A 207 25.41 9.54 -8.80
N VAL A 208 24.81 9.37 -9.97
CA VAL A 208 23.58 10.02 -10.41
C VAL A 208 22.54 8.96 -10.74
N SER A 209 21.29 9.19 -10.40
CA SER A 209 20.17 8.30 -10.74
C SER A 209 20.05 8.11 -12.24
N ARG A 210 19.95 6.87 -12.71
CA ARG A 210 19.72 6.54 -14.14
C ARG A 210 18.32 6.89 -14.63
N LYS A 211 17.40 7.19 -13.71
CA LYS A 211 16.05 7.70 -14.04
C LYS A 211 16.07 9.11 -14.65
N ILE A 212 17.20 9.82 -14.60
CA ILE A 212 17.40 11.09 -15.33
C ILE A 212 17.81 10.71 -16.76
N GLU A 213 16.89 10.82 -17.70
CA GLU A 213 17.08 10.30 -19.07
C GLU A 213 17.99 11.17 -19.93
N GLU A 214 17.92 12.49 -19.75
CA GLU A 214 18.68 13.44 -20.57
C GLU A 214 20.18 13.35 -20.30
N SER A 215 20.95 12.94 -21.28
CA SER A 215 22.40 12.73 -21.17
C SER A 215 23.15 14.01 -20.82
N SER A 216 22.75 15.16 -21.39
CA SER A 216 23.33 16.47 -21.11
C SER A 216 23.14 16.88 -19.65
N GLU A 217 21.95 16.62 -19.10
CA GLU A 217 21.64 16.90 -17.71
C GLU A 217 22.40 15.97 -16.77
N ARG A 218 22.52 14.69 -17.10
CA ARG A 218 23.36 13.77 -16.30
C ARG A 218 24.82 14.22 -16.25
N GLU A 219 25.42 14.63 -17.37
CA GLU A 219 26.79 15.14 -17.36
C GLU A 219 26.91 16.42 -16.50
N ARG A 220 25.98 17.36 -16.62
CA ARG A 220 25.95 18.55 -15.77
C ARG A 220 25.86 18.20 -14.27
N LEU A 221 25.03 17.23 -13.91
CA LEU A 221 24.90 16.76 -12.52
C LEU A 221 26.13 16.02 -12.03
N LYS A 222 26.83 15.28 -12.91
CA LYS A 222 28.13 14.68 -12.59
C LYS A 222 29.18 15.74 -12.26
N ASP A 223 29.22 16.85 -13.01
CA ASP A 223 30.13 17.95 -12.72
C ASP A 223 29.83 18.63 -11.41
N ILE A 224 28.54 18.85 -11.09
CA ILE A 224 28.13 19.33 -9.77
C ILE A 224 28.60 18.35 -8.68
N LEU A 225 28.38 17.05 -8.84
CA LEU A 225 28.77 16.05 -7.86
C LEU A 225 30.29 16.01 -7.64
N ARG A 226 31.09 16.22 -8.69
CA ARG A 226 32.56 16.33 -8.60
C ARG A 226 33.00 17.56 -7.80
N SER A 227 32.22 18.65 -7.84
CA SER A 227 32.50 19.89 -7.12
C SER A 227 32.09 19.85 -5.65
N LEU A 228 31.25 18.89 -5.23
CA LEU A 228 30.82 18.77 -3.82
C LEU A 228 31.96 18.26 -2.93
N THR A 229 32.12 18.90 -1.77
CA THR A 229 33.07 18.46 -0.73
C THR A 229 32.39 17.38 0.12
N ILE A 230 32.62 16.12 -0.25
CA ILE A 230 32.08 14.94 0.43
C ILE A 230 33.20 14.37 1.32
N PRO A 231 32.96 14.13 2.63
CA PRO A 231 33.95 13.50 3.51
C PRO A 231 34.43 12.15 2.99
N GLU A 232 35.69 11.81 3.24
CA GLU A 232 36.27 10.54 2.82
C GLU A 232 35.52 9.34 3.39
N GLY A 233 35.31 8.32 2.58
CA GLY A 233 34.55 7.12 2.93
C GLY A 233 33.03 7.26 2.86
N MET A 234 32.52 8.46 2.59
CA MET A 234 31.10 8.70 2.36
C MET A 234 30.78 8.84 0.88
N GLY A 235 29.63 8.32 0.49
CA GLY A 235 29.10 8.45 -0.86
C GLY A 235 27.81 9.26 -0.90
N VAL A 236 27.52 9.76 -2.09
CA VAL A 236 26.33 10.55 -2.35
C VAL A 236 25.72 10.18 -3.71
N ILE A 237 24.40 9.99 -3.72
CA ILE A 237 23.65 9.76 -4.96
C ILE A 237 22.74 10.94 -5.22
N ILE A 238 22.80 11.52 -6.42
CA ILE A 238 21.84 12.54 -6.88
C ILE A 238 20.53 11.86 -7.26
N ARG A 239 19.43 12.33 -6.66
CA ARG A 239 18.06 11.87 -6.94
C ARG A 239 17.49 12.55 -8.18
N THR A 240 16.43 12.00 -8.76
CA THR A 240 15.66 12.60 -9.88
C THR A 240 15.16 14.01 -9.56
N ALA A 241 14.78 14.28 -8.32
CA ALA A 241 14.39 15.62 -7.87
C ALA A 241 15.50 16.71 -8.05
N GLY A 242 16.75 16.28 -8.29
CA GLY A 242 17.89 17.16 -8.58
C GLY A 242 17.96 17.66 -10.02
N GLU A 243 17.15 17.11 -10.93
CA GLU A 243 17.09 17.54 -12.32
C GLU A 243 16.77 19.02 -12.45
N GLY A 244 17.51 19.75 -13.27
CA GLY A 244 17.38 21.20 -13.48
C GLY A 244 17.83 22.08 -12.30
N LYS A 245 18.29 21.50 -11.17
CA LYS A 245 18.67 22.29 -9.97
C LYS A 245 20.13 22.77 -10.06
N GLN A 246 20.37 23.94 -9.43
CA GLN A 246 21.70 24.56 -9.38
C GLN A 246 22.55 23.97 -8.25
N ALA A 247 23.86 24.03 -8.36
CA ALA A 247 24.82 23.49 -7.39
C ALA A 247 24.55 23.88 -5.93
N ARG A 248 24.11 25.11 -5.68
CA ARG A 248 23.79 25.62 -4.33
C ARG A 248 22.75 24.77 -3.58
N TRP A 249 21.82 24.13 -4.29
CA TRP A 249 20.80 23.29 -3.67
C TRP A 249 21.38 21.98 -3.16
N PHE A 250 22.30 21.41 -3.92
CA PHE A 250 23.01 20.19 -3.52
C PHE A 250 23.95 20.44 -2.34
N VAL A 251 24.66 21.58 -2.33
CA VAL A 251 25.53 21.96 -1.21
C VAL A 251 24.72 22.10 0.08
N ARG A 252 23.56 22.75 0.02
CA ARG A 252 22.67 22.93 1.18
C ARG A 252 22.13 21.59 1.69
N ASP A 253 21.64 20.75 0.79
CA ASP A 253 21.10 19.42 1.12
C ASP A 253 22.19 18.53 1.74
N LEU A 254 23.39 18.52 1.16
CA LEU A 254 24.55 17.82 1.71
C LEU A 254 24.90 18.29 3.12
N HIS A 255 24.93 19.60 3.36
CA HIS A 255 25.21 20.14 4.68
C HIS A 255 24.21 19.68 5.73
N MET A 256 22.91 19.69 5.40
CA MET A 256 21.86 19.22 6.29
C MET A 256 22.00 17.71 6.58
N LEU A 257 22.33 16.92 5.58
CA LEU A 257 22.54 15.47 5.72
C LEU A 257 23.77 15.15 6.58
N LEU A 258 24.87 15.87 6.39
CA LEU A 258 26.08 15.70 7.21
C LEU A 258 25.83 16.10 8.66
N LYS A 259 25.11 17.18 8.92
CA LYS A 259 24.70 17.57 10.28
C LYS A 259 23.84 16.50 10.94
N ARG A 260 22.88 15.93 10.21
CA ARG A 260 22.03 14.82 10.69
C ARG A 260 22.87 13.57 10.99
N TRP A 261 23.80 13.23 10.11
CA TRP A 261 24.70 12.10 10.31
C TRP A 261 25.60 12.30 11.53
N GLN A 262 26.13 13.50 11.74
CA GLN A 262 26.93 13.82 12.92
C GLN A 262 26.16 13.58 14.22
N ALA A 263 24.91 14.00 14.31
CA ALA A 263 24.07 13.73 15.48
C ALA A 263 23.82 12.22 15.72
N ILE A 264 23.75 11.42 14.64
CA ILE A 264 23.66 9.97 14.74
C ILE A 264 24.98 9.37 15.28
N VAL A 265 26.13 9.84 14.79
CA VAL A 265 27.46 9.38 15.24
C VAL A 265 27.68 9.68 16.72
N GLU A 266 27.25 10.83 17.21
CA GLU A 266 27.30 11.18 18.63
C GLU A 266 26.55 10.14 19.49
N LYS A 267 25.36 9.72 19.03
CA LYS A 267 24.58 8.67 19.71
C LYS A 267 25.23 7.28 19.58
N ILE A 268 25.85 6.94 18.44
CA ILE A 268 26.58 5.67 18.27
C ILE A 268 27.69 5.55 19.30
N ASN A 269 28.42 6.64 19.54
CA ASN A 269 29.58 6.70 20.44
C ASN A 269 29.18 6.82 21.92
N ALA A 270 27.90 7.06 22.22
CA ALA A 270 27.43 7.08 23.59
C ALA A 270 27.62 5.71 24.28
N PRO A 271 28.00 5.67 25.56
CA PRO A 271 28.38 4.45 26.29
C PRO A 271 27.16 3.62 26.71
N ASP A 272 26.14 3.50 25.90
CA ASP A 272 24.97 2.65 26.18
C ASP A 272 25.15 1.27 25.54
N ARG A 273 25.00 0.22 26.39
CA ARG A 273 25.10 -1.18 25.96
C ARG A 273 23.79 -1.82 25.54
N ARG A 274 22.66 -1.09 25.69
CA ARG A 274 21.33 -1.56 25.28
C ARG A 274 21.08 -1.22 23.83
N PRO A 275 20.18 -1.94 23.14
CA PRO A 275 19.71 -1.51 21.84
C PRO A 275 19.11 -0.09 21.90
N VAL A 276 19.57 0.80 21.00
CA VAL A 276 19.20 2.23 21.01
C VAL A 276 18.71 2.65 19.64
N LEU A 277 17.60 3.39 19.60
CA LEU A 277 17.14 4.09 18.41
C LEU A 277 18.04 5.33 18.19
N LEU A 278 18.83 5.30 17.12
CA LEU A 278 19.75 6.37 16.76
C LEU A 278 19.07 7.47 15.94
N TYR A 279 18.20 7.05 15.03
CA TYR A 279 17.47 7.93 14.12
C TYR A 279 16.09 7.34 13.79
N GLN A 280 15.08 8.18 13.83
CA GLN A 280 13.73 7.90 13.37
C GLN A 280 13.47 8.67 12.07
N GLU A 281 12.95 8.01 11.06
CA GLU A 281 12.49 8.72 9.86
C GLU A 281 11.36 9.68 10.24
N PRO A 282 11.35 10.91 9.70
CA PRO A 282 10.30 11.88 10.00
C PRO A 282 8.89 11.38 9.69
N GLY A 283 7.88 11.97 10.32
CA GLY A 283 6.47 11.69 10.11
C GLY A 283 5.99 11.96 8.67
N LEU A 284 4.76 11.56 8.37
CA LEU A 284 4.18 11.65 7.03
C LEU A 284 4.27 13.04 6.41
N ILE A 285 3.92 14.08 7.18
CA ILE A 285 3.90 15.45 6.67
C ILE A 285 5.29 15.91 6.25
N GLU A 286 6.30 15.69 7.09
CA GLU A 286 7.68 16.09 6.82
C GLU A 286 8.26 15.33 5.62
N ARG A 287 7.99 14.03 5.53
CA ARG A 287 8.38 13.22 4.37
C ARG A 287 7.72 13.72 3.10
N THR A 288 6.43 14.06 3.19
CA THR A 288 5.65 14.60 2.07
C THR A 288 6.25 15.89 1.56
N VAL A 289 6.56 16.84 2.46
CA VAL A 289 7.20 18.11 2.08
C VAL A 289 8.57 17.85 1.45
N ARG A 290 9.40 16.96 2.02
CA ARG A 290 10.70 16.60 1.46
C ARG A 290 10.58 16.01 0.06
N ASP A 291 9.62 15.11 -0.15
CA ASP A 291 9.58 14.26 -1.32
C ASP A 291 8.64 14.76 -2.42
N PHE A 292 7.52 15.41 -2.07
CA PHE A 292 6.51 15.87 -3.05
C PHE A 292 6.54 17.38 -3.30
N LEU A 293 7.17 18.18 -2.47
CA LEU A 293 7.27 19.61 -2.72
C LEU A 293 8.21 19.88 -3.90
N THR A 294 7.70 19.69 -5.10
CA THR A 294 8.36 20.15 -6.33
C THR A 294 7.92 21.58 -6.64
N GLU A 295 8.64 22.27 -7.52
CA GLU A 295 8.20 23.57 -8.06
C GLU A 295 6.89 23.44 -8.87
N GLU A 296 6.48 22.22 -9.13
CA GLU A 296 5.29 21.84 -9.89
C GLU A 296 4.02 21.81 -9.02
N VAL A 297 4.12 21.77 -7.68
CA VAL A 297 2.96 21.88 -6.80
C VAL A 297 2.54 23.34 -6.73
N ASP A 298 1.32 23.60 -7.16
CA ASP A 298 0.77 24.96 -7.26
C ASP A 298 0.20 25.45 -5.94
N ARG A 299 -0.36 24.55 -5.13
CA ARG A 299 -1.05 24.86 -3.88
C ARG A 299 -0.87 23.76 -2.86
N ILE A 300 -0.72 24.11 -1.59
CA ILE A 300 -0.63 23.18 -0.46
C ILE A 300 -1.68 23.61 0.56
N LEU A 301 -2.65 22.74 0.81
CA LEU A 301 -3.72 22.96 1.77
C LEU A 301 -3.48 22.12 3.02
N VAL A 302 -3.65 22.73 4.18
CA VAL A 302 -3.51 22.05 5.48
C VAL A 302 -4.68 22.46 6.35
N ASP A 303 -5.40 21.52 6.93
CA ASP A 303 -6.59 21.77 7.74
C ASP A 303 -6.31 21.93 9.24
N ASN A 304 -5.09 21.66 9.70
CA ASN A 304 -4.69 21.80 11.09
C ASN A 304 -3.73 22.99 11.26
N PRO A 305 -3.97 23.94 12.20
CA PRO A 305 -3.14 25.12 12.39
C PRO A 305 -1.70 24.84 12.86
N GLU A 306 -1.48 23.76 13.62
CA GLU A 306 -0.14 23.38 14.09
C GLU A 306 0.68 22.79 12.94
N ASP A 307 0.09 21.85 12.20
CA ASP A 307 0.72 21.26 11.03
C ASP A 307 0.90 22.29 9.89
N PHE A 308 -0.01 23.28 9.77
CA PHE A 308 0.16 24.39 8.84
C PHE A 308 1.46 25.17 9.11
N LYS A 309 1.73 25.52 10.37
CA LYS A 309 2.99 26.21 10.74
C LYS A 309 4.20 25.35 10.42
N LEU A 310 4.14 24.05 10.80
CA LEU A 310 5.19 23.09 10.51
C LEU A 310 5.48 23.01 9.00
N VAL A 311 4.45 22.83 8.18
CA VAL A 311 4.58 22.78 6.71
C VAL A 311 5.12 24.08 6.15
N GLN A 312 4.64 25.21 6.65
CA GLN A 312 5.08 26.54 6.20
C GLN A 312 6.58 26.78 6.49
N ASP A 313 7.06 26.34 7.65
CA ASP A 313 8.46 26.45 8.02
C ASP A 313 9.33 25.51 7.19
N LEU A 314 8.95 24.24 7.06
CA LEU A 314 9.66 23.26 6.23
C LEU A 314 9.74 23.68 4.75
N VAL A 315 8.63 24.18 4.21
CA VAL A 315 8.58 24.71 2.84
C VAL A 315 9.47 25.96 2.71
N GLY A 316 9.45 26.83 3.73
CA GLY A 316 10.30 28.02 3.78
C GLY A 316 11.79 27.71 3.84
N GLU A 317 12.19 26.65 4.56
CA GLU A 317 13.57 26.16 4.60
C GLU A 317 14.03 25.65 3.25
N VAL A 318 13.15 24.94 2.54
CA VAL A 318 13.44 24.36 1.23
C VAL A 318 13.41 25.40 0.12
N SER A 319 12.34 26.19 0.05
CA SER A 319 12.11 27.21 -0.97
C SER A 319 11.31 28.39 -0.38
N PRO A 320 11.98 29.49 0.03
CA PRO A 320 11.28 30.65 0.59
C PRO A 320 10.18 31.22 -0.31
N ARG A 321 10.34 31.09 -1.64
CA ARG A 321 9.33 31.55 -2.62
C ARG A 321 8.08 30.67 -2.63
N SER A 322 8.19 29.41 -2.23
CA SER A 322 7.06 28.48 -2.20
C SER A 322 6.25 28.57 -0.89
N ARG A 323 6.73 29.32 0.12
CA ARG A 323 6.04 29.51 1.40
C ARG A 323 4.63 30.07 1.23
N SER A 324 4.42 30.97 0.26
CA SER A 324 3.11 31.56 -0.05
C SER A 324 2.12 30.62 -0.72
N ARG A 325 2.53 29.41 -1.10
CA ARG A 325 1.65 28.36 -1.65
C ARG A 325 0.98 27.51 -0.57
N VAL A 326 1.46 27.65 0.69
CA VAL A 326 0.88 26.93 1.84
C VAL A 326 -0.27 27.77 2.37
N GLU A 327 -1.46 27.18 2.38
CA GLU A 327 -2.69 27.81 2.81
C GLU A 327 -3.35 27.00 3.92
N LEU A 328 -3.82 27.70 4.96
CA LEU A 328 -4.65 27.08 5.99
C LEU A 328 -6.08 26.93 5.45
N TYR A 329 -6.59 25.72 5.50
CA TYR A 329 -7.97 25.44 5.17
C TYR A 329 -8.86 25.64 6.41
N ALA A 330 -9.88 26.51 6.29
CA ALA A 330 -10.74 26.92 7.41
C ALA A 330 -12.25 26.77 7.10
N ASP A 331 -12.61 26.07 6.02
CA ASP A 331 -14.01 25.77 5.67
C ASP A 331 -14.57 24.74 6.68
N PRO A 332 -15.86 24.83 7.10
CA PRO A 332 -16.48 23.85 7.98
C PRO A 332 -16.63 22.45 7.36
N ILE A 333 -16.63 22.33 6.03
CA ILE A 333 -16.66 21.02 5.34
C ILE A 333 -15.26 20.40 5.40
N PRO A 334 -15.09 19.13 5.79
CA PRO A 334 -13.79 18.47 5.81
C PRO A 334 -13.06 18.60 4.46
N VAL A 335 -11.75 18.85 4.50
CA VAL A 335 -10.98 19.18 3.29
C VAL A 335 -11.03 18.07 2.24
N PHE A 336 -10.98 16.79 2.66
CA PHE A 336 -11.04 15.65 1.74
C PHE A 336 -12.41 15.49 1.08
N GLU A 337 -13.48 15.80 1.82
CA GLU A 337 -14.84 15.83 1.26
C GLU A 337 -15.00 16.98 0.27
N ARG A 338 -14.56 18.20 0.63
CA ARG A 338 -14.65 19.40 -0.22
C ARG A 338 -13.97 19.23 -1.57
N TYR A 339 -12.86 18.48 -1.61
CA TYR A 339 -12.09 18.22 -2.84
C TYR A 339 -12.44 16.88 -3.50
N ASN A 340 -13.54 16.23 -3.08
CA ASN A 340 -13.97 14.92 -3.57
C ASN A 340 -12.89 13.83 -3.44
N ILE A 341 -11.98 13.96 -2.46
CA ILE A 341 -10.90 13.00 -2.24
C ILE A 341 -11.45 11.74 -1.56
N GLU A 342 -12.35 11.87 -0.56
CA GLU A 342 -12.96 10.72 0.12
C GLU A 342 -13.60 9.76 -0.88
N ARG A 343 -14.42 10.27 -1.78
CA ARG A 343 -15.06 9.45 -2.79
C ARG A 343 -14.07 8.77 -3.73
N GLN A 344 -12.95 9.46 -4.07
CA GLN A 344 -11.88 8.84 -4.87
C GLN A 344 -11.15 7.75 -4.10
N ILE A 345 -10.98 7.89 -2.78
CA ILE A 345 -10.39 6.86 -1.91
C ILE A 345 -11.34 5.66 -1.80
N GLU A 346 -12.65 5.87 -1.58
CA GLU A 346 -13.64 4.78 -1.54
C GLU A 346 -13.61 3.95 -2.84
N GLN A 347 -13.59 4.62 -3.99
CA GLN A 347 -13.48 3.93 -5.28
C GLN A 347 -12.13 3.25 -5.49
N LEU A 348 -11.05 3.81 -4.92
CA LEU A 348 -9.72 3.22 -5.01
C LEU A 348 -9.66 1.79 -4.47
N PHE A 349 -10.43 1.47 -3.41
CA PHE A 349 -10.40 0.15 -2.78
C PHE A 349 -11.46 -0.82 -3.30
N GLN A 350 -12.29 -0.41 -4.27
CA GLN A 350 -13.23 -1.31 -4.91
C GLN A 350 -12.49 -2.36 -5.73
N ARG A 351 -12.99 -3.60 -5.69
CA ARG A 351 -12.45 -4.70 -6.49
C ARG A 351 -12.56 -4.43 -7.99
N ARG A 352 -13.65 -3.77 -8.42
CA ARG A 352 -13.95 -3.39 -9.80
C ARG A 352 -13.71 -1.91 -10.00
N VAL A 353 -12.89 -1.55 -10.97
CA VAL A 353 -12.56 -0.16 -11.29
C VAL A 353 -13.06 0.14 -12.70
N PRO A 354 -14.04 1.03 -12.85
CA PRO A 354 -14.60 1.36 -14.17
C PRO A 354 -13.59 2.16 -15.01
N LEU A 355 -13.61 1.90 -16.32
CA LEU A 355 -12.81 2.61 -17.31
C LEU A 355 -13.65 3.68 -18.04
N PRO A 356 -13.02 4.77 -18.56
CA PRO A 356 -13.72 5.83 -19.27
C PRO A 356 -14.50 5.36 -20.51
N SER A 357 -14.02 4.30 -21.18
CA SER A 357 -14.67 3.70 -22.35
C SER A 357 -15.88 2.83 -22.01
N GLY A 358 -16.19 2.62 -20.72
CA GLY A 358 -17.29 1.76 -20.26
C GLY A 358 -16.89 0.31 -19.98
N GLY A 359 -15.60 -0.04 -20.10
CA GLY A 359 -15.03 -1.27 -19.58
C GLY A 359 -14.71 -1.18 -18.07
N GLU A 360 -14.09 -2.20 -17.53
CA GLU A 360 -13.63 -2.24 -16.14
C GLU A 360 -12.36 -3.07 -16.00
N ILE A 361 -11.56 -2.78 -14.98
CA ILE A 361 -10.52 -3.69 -14.51
C ILE A 361 -10.92 -4.29 -13.16
N VAL A 362 -10.64 -5.56 -12.96
CA VAL A 362 -10.88 -6.30 -11.71
C VAL A 362 -9.54 -6.59 -11.05
N ILE A 363 -9.37 -6.17 -9.81
CA ILE A 363 -8.09 -6.28 -9.08
C ILE A 363 -8.27 -7.22 -7.90
N ASP A 364 -7.53 -8.33 -7.89
CA ASP A 364 -7.51 -9.32 -6.83
C ASP A 364 -6.10 -9.46 -6.25
N GLU A 365 -5.94 -9.10 -4.97
CA GLU A 365 -4.72 -9.36 -4.21
C GLU A 365 -4.80 -10.75 -3.59
N THR A 366 -3.88 -11.65 -3.98
CA THR A 366 -3.70 -12.94 -3.34
C THR A 366 -2.47 -12.93 -2.43
N GLU A 367 -2.22 -14.02 -1.70
CA GLU A 367 -1.05 -14.13 -0.83
C GLU A 367 0.29 -13.98 -1.59
N ALA A 368 0.38 -14.46 -2.83
CA ALA A 368 1.62 -14.55 -3.60
C ALA A 368 1.72 -13.55 -4.75
N LEU A 369 0.61 -13.11 -5.31
CA LEU A 369 0.58 -12.22 -6.48
C LEU A 369 -0.68 -11.36 -6.51
N THR A 370 -0.63 -10.28 -7.29
CA THR A 370 -1.82 -9.50 -7.65
C THR A 370 -2.21 -9.85 -9.08
N ALA A 371 -3.49 -10.20 -9.28
CA ALA A 371 -4.08 -10.41 -10.61
C ALA A 371 -4.97 -9.22 -10.96
N ILE A 372 -4.84 -8.74 -12.20
CA ILE A 372 -5.67 -7.67 -12.77
C ILE A 372 -6.27 -8.21 -14.06
N ASP A 373 -7.60 -8.30 -14.13
CA ASP A 373 -8.36 -8.73 -15.29
C ASP A 373 -8.99 -7.53 -16.01
N VAL A 374 -8.96 -7.53 -17.34
CA VAL A 374 -9.47 -6.43 -18.18
C VAL A 374 -10.74 -6.87 -18.90
N ASN A 375 -11.84 -6.19 -18.59
CA ASN A 375 -13.16 -6.45 -19.16
C ASN A 375 -13.65 -5.28 -20.02
N THR A 376 -14.15 -5.55 -21.24
CA THR A 376 -14.66 -4.51 -22.16
C THR A 376 -16.02 -3.93 -21.78
N GLY A 377 -16.75 -4.57 -20.85
CA GLY A 377 -18.13 -4.21 -20.58
C GLY A 377 -19.08 -4.48 -21.78
N GLY A 378 -20.36 -4.13 -21.64
CA GLY A 378 -21.37 -4.33 -22.68
C GLY A 378 -21.32 -3.32 -23.84
N HIS A 379 -20.37 -2.41 -23.88
CA HIS A 379 -20.26 -1.38 -24.91
C HIS A 379 -19.61 -1.98 -26.18
N ARG A 380 -20.45 -2.49 -27.04
CA ARG A 380 -20.14 -2.56 -28.48
C ARG A 380 -20.06 -1.11 -28.97
N GLY A 381 -18.91 -0.69 -29.53
CA GLY A 381 -18.71 0.65 -30.05
C GLY A 381 -19.96 1.16 -30.81
N LYS A 382 -20.30 2.41 -30.63
CA LYS A 382 -21.51 3.06 -31.16
C LYS A 382 -21.71 2.92 -32.69
N ASP A 383 -20.64 2.57 -33.40
CA ASP A 383 -20.66 2.33 -34.84
C ASP A 383 -20.05 0.95 -35.06
N GLY A 384 -20.82 -0.06 -35.26
CA GLY A 384 -20.46 -1.44 -35.66
C GLY A 384 -19.07 -1.74 -36.25
N ALA A 385 -18.07 -1.02 -35.82
CA ALA A 385 -16.68 -1.11 -36.25
C ALA A 385 -16.09 -2.45 -35.81
N LYS A 386 -15.93 -3.31 -36.77
CA LYS A 386 -15.19 -4.58 -36.69
C LYS A 386 -13.68 -4.36 -36.50
N ASP A 387 -13.25 -3.25 -35.92
CA ASP A 387 -11.85 -2.84 -35.94
C ASP A 387 -11.12 -3.23 -34.64
N GLY A 388 -10.00 -3.96 -34.82
CA GLY A 388 -9.03 -4.25 -33.76
C GLY A 388 -8.51 -3.02 -33.00
N ASN A 389 -8.86 -1.83 -33.44
CA ASN A 389 -8.56 -0.53 -32.82
C ASN A 389 -9.31 -0.35 -31.48
N PHE A 390 -10.54 -0.87 -31.34
CA PHE A 390 -11.29 -0.80 -30.07
C PHE A 390 -10.64 -1.62 -28.95
N ILE A 391 -10.20 -2.84 -29.25
CA ILE A 391 -9.50 -3.71 -28.27
C ILE A 391 -8.21 -3.05 -27.81
N THR A 392 -7.44 -2.50 -28.76
CA THR A 392 -6.18 -1.82 -28.44
C THR A 392 -6.43 -0.59 -27.58
N GLN A 393 -7.47 0.19 -27.86
CA GLN A 393 -7.84 1.37 -27.07
C GLN A 393 -8.28 0.96 -25.65
N ALA A 394 -9.13 -0.05 -25.52
CA ALA A 394 -9.55 -0.57 -24.22
C ALA A 394 -8.36 -1.07 -23.37
N ASN A 395 -7.44 -1.80 -23.99
CA ASN A 395 -6.22 -2.23 -23.31
C ASN A 395 -5.30 -1.07 -22.90
N LEU A 396 -5.17 -0.03 -23.73
CA LEU A 396 -4.40 1.18 -23.38
C LEU A 396 -4.98 1.90 -22.18
N GLU A 397 -6.30 2.09 -22.14
CA GLU A 397 -6.98 2.67 -20.99
C GLU A 397 -6.81 1.79 -19.73
N ALA A 398 -6.98 0.48 -19.89
CA ALA A 398 -6.86 -0.48 -18.80
C ALA A 398 -5.46 -0.50 -18.18
N VAL A 399 -4.39 -0.54 -18.98
CA VAL A 399 -3.02 -0.57 -18.43
C VAL A 399 -2.61 0.76 -17.81
N THR A 400 -3.15 1.88 -18.31
CA THR A 400 -2.92 3.20 -17.72
C THR A 400 -3.60 3.31 -16.35
N GLU A 401 -4.85 2.85 -16.24
CA GLU A 401 -5.57 2.81 -14.97
C GLU A 401 -4.95 1.76 -14.02
N ALA A 402 -4.54 0.60 -14.52
CA ALA A 402 -3.85 -0.40 -13.71
C ALA A 402 -2.56 0.17 -13.10
N ALA A 403 -1.75 0.90 -13.87
CA ALA A 403 -0.56 1.58 -13.36
C ALA A 403 -0.91 2.57 -12.23
N ARG A 404 -1.98 3.36 -12.40
CA ARG A 404 -2.48 4.28 -11.37
C ARG A 404 -2.90 3.54 -10.11
N GLN A 405 -3.68 2.45 -10.25
CA GLN A 405 -4.14 1.63 -9.14
C GLN A 405 -2.98 0.93 -8.41
N ILE A 406 -2.00 0.41 -9.13
CA ILE A 406 -0.79 -0.20 -8.57
C ILE A 406 -0.04 0.79 -7.67
N LYS A 407 0.12 2.03 -8.14
CA LYS A 407 0.79 3.09 -7.37
C LYS A 407 -0.04 3.52 -6.16
N LEU A 408 -1.32 3.80 -6.33
CA LEU A 408 -2.22 4.31 -5.29
C LEU A 408 -2.50 3.28 -4.18
N ARG A 409 -2.73 2.02 -4.53
CA ARG A 409 -2.93 0.93 -3.56
C ARG A 409 -1.62 0.43 -2.95
N ASN A 410 -0.47 0.90 -3.47
CA ASN A 410 0.86 0.39 -3.11
C ASN A 410 0.98 -1.13 -3.30
N LEU A 411 0.46 -1.65 -4.42
CA LEU A 411 0.56 -3.07 -4.75
C LEU A 411 2.03 -3.47 -4.99
N GLY A 412 2.41 -4.68 -4.62
CA GLY A 412 3.78 -5.14 -4.78
C GLY A 412 3.88 -6.66 -4.87
N GLY A 413 5.09 -7.15 -5.11
CA GLY A 413 5.34 -8.54 -5.44
C GLY A 413 5.22 -8.79 -6.94
N LEU A 414 4.72 -9.96 -7.31
CA LEU A 414 4.41 -10.31 -8.70
C LEU A 414 3.03 -9.77 -9.05
N ILE A 415 2.93 -9.02 -10.15
CA ILE A 415 1.66 -8.46 -10.66
C ILE A 415 1.46 -8.99 -12.07
N MET A 416 0.28 -9.53 -12.33
CA MET A 416 -0.13 -10.07 -13.62
C MET A 416 -1.35 -9.31 -14.13
N ILE A 417 -1.29 -8.79 -15.35
CA ILE A 417 -2.39 -8.09 -16.00
C ILE A 417 -2.81 -8.92 -17.21
N ASP A 418 -4.02 -9.45 -17.15
CA ASP A 418 -4.61 -10.20 -18.25
C ASP A 418 -5.30 -9.21 -19.20
N THR A 419 -4.69 -9.02 -20.37
CA THR A 419 -5.18 -8.08 -21.37
C THR A 419 -6.07 -8.76 -22.38
N ILE A 420 -7.03 -8.01 -22.94
CA ILE A 420 -7.88 -8.53 -24.02
C ILE A 420 -6.98 -8.93 -25.20
N ASP A 421 -7.25 -10.10 -25.77
CA ASP A 421 -6.44 -10.69 -26.83
C ASP A 421 -6.20 -9.76 -28.03
N MET A 422 -4.94 -9.52 -28.34
CA MET A 422 -4.47 -8.71 -29.47
C MET A 422 -3.75 -9.60 -30.49
N LYS A 423 -4.26 -9.64 -31.71
CA LYS A 423 -3.67 -10.41 -32.82
C LYS A 423 -2.40 -9.75 -33.37
N ASN A 424 -2.33 -8.43 -33.38
CA ASN A 424 -1.27 -7.67 -33.99
C ASN A 424 -0.11 -7.43 -32.99
N PRO A 425 1.13 -7.87 -33.29
CA PRO A 425 2.29 -7.65 -32.42
C PRO A 425 2.61 -6.16 -32.17
N LYS A 426 2.26 -5.26 -33.11
CA LYS A 426 2.46 -3.81 -32.94
C LYS A 426 1.57 -3.25 -31.83
N ASP A 427 0.36 -3.77 -31.71
CA ASP A 427 -0.57 -3.30 -30.70
C ASP A 427 -0.20 -3.83 -29.32
N ARG A 428 0.27 -5.09 -29.22
CA ARG A 428 0.90 -5.61 -27.99
C ARG A 428 2.07 -4.76 -27.52
N LYS A 429 2.91 -4.32 -28.46
CA LYS A 429 4.05 -3.44 -28.15
C LYS A 429 3.60 -2.09 -27.63
N LYS A 430 2.57 -1.47 -28.24
CA LYS A 430 2.02 -0.18 -27.78
C LYS A 430 1.46 -0.27 -26.35
N VAL A 431 0.72 -1.35 -26.04
CA VAL A 431 0.15 -1.55 -24.71
C VAL A 431 1.24 -1.78 -23.66
N PHE A 432 2.29 -2.54 -24.00
CA PHE A 432 3.47 -2.69 -23.14
C PHE A 432 4.18 -1.35 -22.88
N GLU A 433 4.40 -0.56 -23.93
CA GLU A 433 5.04 0.76 -23.82
C GLU A 433 4.19 1.71 -22.97
N ALA A 434 2.86 1.72 -23.15
CA ALA A 434 1.95 2.53 -22.36
C ALA A 434 2.00 2.19 -20.84
N LEU A 435 2.06 0.90 -20.48
CA LEU A 435 2.25 0.51 -19.08
C LEU A 435 3.61 0.99 -18.55
N ARG A 436 4.68 0.80 -19.32
CA ARG A 436 6.03 1.22 -18.94
C ARG A 436 6.08 2.73 -18.69
N ASP A 437 5.53 3.51 -19.61
CA ASP A 437 5.53 4.97 -19.53
C ASP A 437 4.65 5.46 -18.35
N ALA A 438 3.51 4.80 -18.09
CA ALA A 438 2.65 5.11 -16.95
C ALA A 438 3.28 4.75 -15.59
N MET A 439 4.28 3.87 -15.56
CA MET A 439 5.02 3.49 -14.35
C MET A 439 6.35 4.22 -14.17
N GLU A 440 6.75 5.08 -15.10
CA GLU A 440 8.07 5.75 -15.09
C GLU A 440 8.29 6.60 -13.83
N ASP A 441 7.26 7.28 -13.34
CA ASP A 441 7.30 8.13 -12.15
C ASP A 441 7.19 7.36 -10.83
N ASP A 442 7.00 6.02 -10.88
CA ASP A 442 6.94 5.21 -9.67
C ASP A 442 8.30 5.14 -8.96
N ARG A 443 8.29 5.44 -7.67
CA ARG A 443 9.49 5.41 -6.82
C ARG A 443 9.94 4.02 -6.46
N ALA A 444 8.99 3.07 -6.41
CA ALA A 444 9.30 1.68 -6.11
C ALA A 444 10.09 1.04 -7.25
N LYS A 445 11.06 0.22 -6.89
CA LYS A 445 11.81 -0.56 -7.89
C LYS A 445 10.86 -1.56 -8.53
N HIS A 446 10.72 -1.50 -9.85
CA HIS A 446 9.87 -2.40 -10.62
C HIS A 446 10.57 -2.87 -11.88
N GLN A 447 10.10 -3.96 -12.42
CA GLN A 447 10.53 -4.52 -13.70
C GLN A 447 9.29 -5.01 -14.44
N ILE A 448 9.11 -4.55 -15.67
CA ILE A 448 7.99 -4.93 -16.54
C ILE A 448 8.53 -5.77 -17.68
N LEU A 449 7.88 -6.89 -17.97
CA LEU A 449 8.24 -7.77 -19.09
C LEU A 449 7.25 -7.57 -20.25
N PRO A 450 7.68 -7.79 -21.50
CA PRO A 450 6.81 -7.76 -22.66
C PRO A 450 5.63 -8.72 -22.51
N ILE A 451 4.52 -8.43 -23.21
CA ILE A 451 3.32 -9.31 -23.20
C ILE A 451 3.74 -10.72 -23.63
N SER A 452 3.39 -11.71 -22.82
CA SER A 452 3.67 -13.13 -23.05
C SER A 452 2.89 -13.69 -24.25
N ALA A 453 3.20 -14.90 -24.65
CA ALA A 453 2.45 -15.63 -25.68
C ALA A 453 0.99 -15.88 -25.25
N LEU A 454 0.71 -15.88 -23.95
CA LEU A 454 -0.63 -16.05 -23.37
C LEU A 454 -1.44 -14.75 -23.29
N GLY A 455 -0.91 -13.61 -23.78
CA GLY A 455 -1.62 -12.33 -23.70
C GLY A 455 -1.41 -11.57 -22.38
N VAL A 456 -0.63 -12.11 -21.44
CA VAL A 456 -0.47 -11.56 -20.08
C VAL A 456 0.73 -10.65 -19.99
N LEU A 457 0.53 -9.43 -19.45
CA LEU A 457 1.60 -8.55 -18.98
C LEU A 457 2.04 -8.99 -17.58
N GLN A 458 3.34 -9.02 -17.38
CA GLN A 458 3.96 -9.46 -16.14
C GLN A 458 4.89 -8.37 -15.61
N MET A 459 4.76 -8.06 -14.33
CA MET A 459 5.69 -7.14 -13.67
C MET A 459 5.99 -7.56 -12.23
N THR A 460 7.14 -7.13 -11.75
CA THR A 460 7.49 -7.20 -10.34
C THR A 460 7.65 -5.80 -9.79
N ARG A 461 7.14 -5.54 -8.58
CA ARG A 461 7.28 -4.27 -7.88
C ARG A 461 7.68 -4.50 -6.42
N GLN A 462 8.74 -3.82 -5.98
CA GLN A 462 9.19 -3.89 -4.58
C GLN A 462 8.47 -2.82 -3.76
N ARG A 463 7.69 -3.23 -2.76
CA ARG A 463 7.12 -2.33 -1.77
C ARG A 463 7.92 -2.38 -0.46
N HIS A 464 7.98 -1.26 0.23
CA HIS A 464 8.69 -1.13 1.52
C HIS A 464 7.74 -1.21 2.72
N THR A 465 6.47 -0.89 2.51
CA THR A 465 5.36 -0.93 3.49
C THR A 465 4.27 -1.89 3.01
N GLU A 466 3.30 -2.19 3.85
CA GLU A 466 2.10 -2.93 3.46
C GLU A 466 1.28 -2.18 2.41
N SER A 467 0.34 -2.87 1.75
CA SER A 467 -0.58 -2.20 0.84
C SER A 467 -1.52 -1.28 1.62
N ASN A 468 -1.98 -0.20 0.99
CA ASN A 468 -2.94 0.70 1.62
C ASN A 468 -4.27 -0.02 1.95
N THR A 469 -4.60 -1.09 1.22
CA THR A 469 -5.74 -1.97 1.53
C THR A 469 -5.60 -2.61 2.90
N THR A 470 -4.42 -3.15 3.23
CA THR A 470 -4.16 -3.79 4.54
C THR A 470 -4.18 -2.80 5.69
N SER A 471 -3.77 -1.54 5.46
CA SER A 471 -3.79 -0.49 6.48
C SER A 471 -5.21 0.02 6.78
N MET A 472 -6.11 0.02 5.78
CA MET A 472 -7.46 0.59 5.93
C MET A 472 -8.55 -0.45 6.19
N TYR A 473 -8.34 -1.72 5.83
CA TYR A 473 -9.35 -2.77 5.90
C TYR A 473 -8.86 -3.99 6.69
N THR A 474 -9.79 -4.66 7.35
CA THR A 474 -9.54 -5.93 8.03
C THR A 474 -10.26 -7.07 7.32
N ALA A 475 -9.78 -8.31 7.50
CA ALA A 475 -10.47 -9.46 6.94
C ALA A 475 -11.90 -9.57 7.49
N CYS A 476 -12.86 -9.80 6.60
CA CYS A 476 -14.26 -10.00 6.99
C CYS A 476 -14.38 -11.20 7.95
N PRO A 477 -14.99 -11.05 9.15
CA PRO A 477 -15.11 -12.12 10.13
C PRO A 477 -15.96 -13.30 9.64
N HIS A 478 -16.88 -13.09 8.71
CA HIS A 478 -17.73 -14.15 8.17
C HIS A 478 -16.99 -15.04 7.17
N CYS A 479 -16.34 -14.45 6.16
CA CYS A 479 -15.64 -15.23 5.12
C CYS A 479 -14.12 -15.36 5.37
N GLN A 480 -13.56 -14.67 6.35
CA GLN A 480 -12.13 -14.67 6.67
C GLN A 480 -11.24 -14.40 5.45
N GLY A 481 -11.66 -13.46 4.61
CA GLY A 481 -10.96 -13.08 3.39
C GLY A 481 -11.25 -13.96 2.16
N ARG A 482 -12.09 -15.00 2.29
CA ARG A 482 -12.42 -15.89 1.15
C ARG A 482 -13.34 -15.25 0.09
N GLY A 483 -14.08 -14.20 0.45
CA GLY A 483 -15.08 -13.56 -0.43
C GLY A 483 -16.35 -14.39 -0.65
N ILE A 484 -16.39 -15.62 -0.17
CA ILE A 484 -17.53 -16.56 -0.27
C ILE A 484 -17.80 -17.20 1.07
N VAL A 485 -19.06 -17.53 1.32
CA VAL A 485 -19.52 -18.28 2.48
C VAL A 485 -20.32 -19.50 2.04
N LYS A 486 -20.46 -20.50 2.92
CA LYS A 486 -21.30 -21.66 2.64
C LYS A 486 -22.73 -21.23 2.37
N ASN A 487 -23.33 -21.80 1.35
CA ASN A 487 -24.75 -21.62 1.07
C ASN A 487 -25.59 -22.10 2.28
N PRO A 488 -26.61 -21.36 2.70
CA PRO A 488 -27.49 -21.76 3.79
C PRO A 488 -28.04 -23.18 3.69
N ARG A 489 -28.27 -23.67 2.47
CA ARG A 489 -28.65 -25.09 2.21
C ARG A 489 -27.58 -26.05 2.71
N THR A 490 -26.31 -25.78 2.44
CA THR A 490 -25.20 -26.63 2.89
C THR A 490 -25.09 -26.62 4.41
N VAL A 491 -25.24 -25.46 5.05
CA VAL A 491 -25.23 -25.32 6.51
C VAL A 491 -26.41 -26.08 7.14
N SER A 492 -27.61 -25.99 6.57
CA SER A 492 -28.79 -26.75 7.02
C SER A 492 -28.54 -28.26 6.97
N VAL A 493 -27.95 -28.79 5.90
CA VAL A 493 -27.59 -30.20 5.80
C VAL A 493 -26.53 -30.60 6.83
N GLU A 494 -25.56 -29.75 7.14
CA GLU A 494 -24.58 -29.98 8.20
C GLU A 494 -25.25 -30.02 9.59
N ILE A 495 -26.19 -29.11 9.85
CA ILE A 495 -27.02 -29.11 11.07
C ILE A 495 -27.78 -30.42 11.20
N GLN A 496 -28.46 -30.85 10.14
CA GLN A 496 -29.21 -32.12 10.11
C GLN A 496 -28.33 -33.33 10.46
N ARG A 497 -27.17 -33.45 9.81
CA ARG A 497 -26.20 -34.51 10.07
C ARG A 497 -25.71 -34.52 11.51
N LYS A 498 -25.35 -33.33 12.03
CA LYS A 498 -24.86 -33.21 13.39
C LYS A 498 -25.93 -33.49 14.42
N LEU A 499 -27.18 -33.02 14.20
CA LEU A 499 -28.33 -33.32 15.05
C LEU A 499 -28.57 -34.84 15.11
N LEU A 500 -28.63 -35.52 13.98
CA LEU A 500 -28.83 -36.97 13.94
C LEU A 500 -27.73 -37.71 14.72
N SER A 501 -26.47 -37.28 14.57
CA SER A 501 -25.34 -37.88 15.30
C SER A 501 -25.46 -37.67 16.81
N VAL A 502 -25.82 -36.44 17.23
CA VAL A 502 -25.98 -36.10 18.65
C VAL A 502 -27.17 -36.83 19.25
N ILE A 503 -28.32 -36.87 18.55
CA ILE A 503 -29.53 -37.60 18.99
C ILE A 503 -29.21 -39.08 19.20
N ARG A 504 -28.52 -39.75 18.29
CA ARG A 504 -28.13 -41.17 18.44
C ARG A 504 -27.30 -41.37 19.71
N ARG A 505 -26.25 -40.56 19.94
CA ARG A 505 -25.42 -40.66 21.15
C ARG A 505 -26.20 -40.41 22.42
N LEU A 506 -27.08 -39.40 22.43
CA LEU A 506 -27.91 -39.11 23.61
C LEU A 506 -28.91 -40.22 23.86
N ARG A 507 -29.44 -40.88 22.83
CA ARG A 507 -30.35 -42.04 22.95
C ARG A 507 -29.66 -43.27 23.53
N GLU A 508 -28.43 -43.54 23.11
CA GLU A 508 -27.61 -44.63 23.68
C GLU A 508 -27.36 -44.43 25.18
N ALA A 509 -27.18 -43.16 25.62
CA ALA A 509 -26.90 -42.82 27.02
C ALA A 509 -28.17 -42.71 27.90
N ALA A 510 -29.31 -42.23 27.36
CA ALA A 510 -30.49 -41.86 28.14
C ALA A 510 -31.67 -42.83 27.98
N GLY A 511 -31.60 -43.77 27.05
CA GLY A 511 -32.67 -44.70 26.71
C GLY A 511 -33.69 -44.15 25.70
N PRO A 512 -34.54 -45.04 25.10
CA PRO A 512 -35.41 -44.67 23.98
C PRO A 512 -36.62 -43.82 24.32
N GLU A 513 -37.09 -43.81 25.57
CA GLU A 513 -38.33 -43.15 25.98
C GLU A 513 -38.14 -41.72 26.49
N LYS A 514 -36.91 -41.28 26.81
CA LYS A 514 -36.68 -39.97 27.39
C LYS A 514 -36.80 -38.86 26.32
N GLU A 515 -37.62 -37.86 26.57
CA GLU A 515 -37.68 -36.65 25.73
C GLU A 515 -36.35 -35.91 25.79
N LEU A 516 -35.76 -35.61 24.62
CA LEU A 516 -34.55 -34.87 24.52
C LEU A 516 -34.84 -33.43 24.14
N GLU A 517 -34.19 -32.48 24.79
CA GLU A 517 -34.24 -31.06 24.47
C GLU A 517 -32.89 -30.64 23.90
N ILE A 518 -32.88 -30.09 22.67
CA ILE A 518 -31.69 -29.62 21.97
C ILE A 518 -31.95 -28.20 21.46
N ASN A 519 -31.08 -27.26 21.83
CA ASN A 519 -31.13 -25.88 21.41
C ASN A 519 -30.01 -25.62 20.37
N ILE A 520 -30.36 -24.98 19.25
CA ILE A 520 -29.46 -24.67 18.15
C ILE A 520 -29.17 -23.17 18.19
N LEU A 521 -27.90 -22.79 18.35
CA LEU A 521 -27.40 -21.44 18.16
C LEU A 521 -26.92 -21.30 16.73
N LEU A 522 -27.45 -20.35 15.96
CA LEU A 522 -27.13 -20.17 14.54
C LEU A 522 -27.44 -18.74 14.08
N HIS A 523 -26.87 -18.36 12.93
CA HIS A 523 -27.17 -17.08 12.29
C HIS A 523 -28.63 -17.01 11.79
N PRO A 524 -29.34 -15.86 11.88
CA PRO A 524 -30.73 -15.70 11.45
C PRO A 524 -31.04 -16.21 10.04
N VAL A 525 -30.18 -15.99 9.06
CA VAL A 525 -30.32 -16.48 7.66
C VAL A 525 -30.49 -18.00 7.59
N ASN A 526 -29.75 -18.74 8.42
CA ASN A 526 -29.88 -20.20 8.47
C ASN A 526 -31.17 -20.64 9.19
N LEU A 527 -31.61 -19.84 10.18
CA LEU A 527 -32.88 -20.09 10.85
C LEU A 527 -34.06 -19.91 9.89
N GLU A 528 -34.07 -18.82 9.13
CA GLU A 528 -35.10 -18.56 8.12
C GLU A 528 -35.25 -19.76 7.18
N ARG A 529 -34.15 -20.27 6.65
CA ARG A 529 -34.19 -21.47 5.82
C ARG A 529 -34.79 -22.69 6.54
N ILE A 530 -34.40 -22.96 7.79
CA ILE A 530 -34.91 -24.09 8.60
C ILE A 530 -36.42 -24.00 8.78
N ILE A 531 -36.96 -22.81 9.01
CA ILE A 531 -38.41 -22.61 9.28
C ILE A 531 -39.25 -22.50 8.00
N THR A 532 -38.64 -22.19 6.85
CA THR A 532 -39.33 -22.09 5.55
C THR A 532 -39.12 -23.34 4.71
N GLU A 533 -37.94 -23.49 4.09
CA GLU A 533 -37.67 -24.52 3.10
C GLU A 533 -37.49 -25.93 3.71
N ASP A 534 -36.82 -26.05 4.83
CA ASP A 534 -36.47 -27.35 5.45
C ASP A 534 -37.42 -27.72 6.60
N ARG A 535 -38.52 -26.99 6.76
CA ARG A 535 -39.49 -27.13 7.88
C ARG A 535 -40.04 -28.55 8.03
N GLU A 536 -40.40 -29.21 6.95
CA GLU A 536 -40.98 -30.54 7.02
C GLU A 536 -39.98 -31.55 7.56
N PHE A 537 -38.75 -31.52 7.09
CA PHE A 537 -37.68 -32.36 7.61
C PHE A 537 -37.48 -32.22 9.12
N PHE A 538 -37.35 -30.98 9.61
CA PHE A 538 -37.14 -30.74 11.04
C PHE A 538 -38.37 -31.16 11.88
N ARG A 539 -39.57 -31.00 11.36
CA ARG A 539 -40.81 -31.48 12.00
C ARG A 539 -40.83 -32.99 12.13
N ASP A 540 -40.49 -33.70 11.06
CA ASP A 540 -40.44 -35.17 11.02
C ASP A 540 -39.35 -35.70 11.94
N LEU A 541 -38.20 -35.03 11.98
CA LEU A 541 -37.11 -35.36 12.89
C LEU A 541 -37.54 -35.20 14.36
N MET A 542 -38.23 -34.12 14.71
CA MET A 542 -38.76 -33.92 16.07
C MET A 542 -39.72 -35.02 16.47
N LYS A 543 -40.62 -35.40 15.57
CA LYS A 543 -41.62 -36.44 15.84
C LYS A 543 -40.98 -37.82 15.93
N SER A 544 -40.19 -38.22 14.95
CA SER A 544 -39.60 -39.58 14.85
C SER A 544 -38.58 -39.86 15.95
N CYS A 545 -37.84 -38.82 16.35
CA CYS A 545 -36.80 -38.93 17.38
C CYS A 545 -37.26 -38.48 18.78
N LYS A 546 -38.53 -38.12 19.00
CA LYS A 546 -39.04 -37.60 20.29
C LYS A 546 -38.09 -36.49 20.86
N VAL A 547 -37.72 -35.53 20.02
CA VAL A 547 -36.77 -34.43 20.35
C VAL A 547 -37.50 -33.11 20.26
N ARG A 548 -37.33 -32.27 21.26
CA ARG A 548 -37.74 -30.87 21.22
C ARG A 548 -36.58 -30.01 20.76
N LEU A 549 -36.73 -29.36 19.60
CA LEU A 549 -35.72 -28.45 19.06
C LEU A 549 -36.08 -27.00 19.41
N GLY A 550 -35.19 -26.32 20.11
CA GLY A 550 -35.21 -24.89 20.31
C GLY A 550 -34.22 -24.22 19.35
N THR A 551 -34.51 -23.01 18.90
CA THR A 551 -33.58 -22.22 18.05
C THR A 551 -33.28 -20.90 18.75
N LYS A 552 -32.00 -20.51 18.76
CA LYS A 552 -31.52 -19.24 19.28
C LYS A 552 -30.78 -18.51 18.17
N PRO A 553 -31.41 -17.55 17.48
CA PRO A 553 -30.75 -16.77 16.46
C PRO A 553 -29.79 -15.76 17.09
N ASP A 554 -28.60 -15.64 16.49
CA ASP A 554 -27.59 -14.65 16.88
C ASP A 554 -26.97 -14.03 15.61
N PRO A 555 -27.27 -12.76 15.28
CA PRO A 555 -26.76 -12.11 14.10
C PRO A 555 -25.23 -11.85 14.15
N THR A 556 -24.64 -11.91 15.33
CA THR A 556 -23.18 -11.76 15.49
C THR A 556 -22.44 -13.08 15.23
N TYR A 557 -23.18 -14.20 15.13
CA TYR A 557 -22.60 -15.51 14.89
C TYR A 557 -22.22 -15.69 13.41
N SER A 558 -21.18 -16.46 13.15
CA SER A 558 -20.78 -16.72 11.75
C SER A 558 -21.89 -17.43 10.99
N ILE A 559 -22.16 -16.99 9.75
CA ILE A 559 -23.15 -17.63 8.85
C ILE A 559 -22.84 -19.12 8.62
N GLU A 560 -21.57 -19.52 8.67
CA GLU A 560 -21.14 -20.90 8.43
C GLU A 560 -21.14 -21.77 9.69
N ALA A 561 -21.29 -21.17 10.87
CA ALA A 561 -21.17 -21.88 12.13
C ALA A 561 -22.52 -22.07 12.82
N PHE A 562 -22.61 -23.16 13.59
CA PHE A 562 -23.70 -23.43 14.50
C PHE A 562 -23.20 -24.19 15.72
N LYS A 563 -23.94 -24.12 16.82
CA LYS A 563 -23.69 -24.88 18.03
C LYS A 563 -24.97 -25.53 18.53
N LEU A 564 -24.81 -26.70 19.12
CA LEU A 564 -25.90 -27.46 19.74
C LEU A 564 -25.71 -27.46 21.26
N PHE A 565 -26.77 -27.24 22.00
CA PHE A 565 -26.79 -27.25 23.45
C PHE A 565 -27.91 -28.17 23.95
N ASP A 566 -27.73 -28.80 25.11
CA ASP A 566 -28.80 -29.50 25.80
C ASP A 566 -29.75 -28.50 26.52
N GLY A 567 -30.84 -29.01 27.09
CA GLY A 567 -31.79 -28.19 27.85
C GLY A 567 -31.20 -27.49 29.09
N ALA A 568 -30.04 -27.94 29.57
CA ALA A 568 -29.29 -27.30 30.66
C ALA A 568 -28.25 -26.25 30.17
N GLY A 569 -28.14 -26.03 28.86
CA GLY A 569 -27.19 -25.07 28.26
C GLY A 569 -25.75 -25.59 28.07
N LYS A 570 -25.53 -26.91 28.23
CA LYS A 570 -24.23 -27.53 27.98
C LYS A 570 -24.04 -27.80 26.48
N GLU A 571 -22.90 -27.43 25.92
CA GLU A 571 -22.58 -27.65 24.52
C GLU A 571 -22.46 -29.15 24.19
N LEU A 572 -23.17 -29.57 23.15
CA LEU A 572 -23.19 -30.92 22.60
C LEU A 572 -22.21 -30.99 21.42
N ARG A 573 -21.07 -31.61 21.60
CA ARG A 573 -20.03 -31.76 20.56
C ARG A 573 -20.24 -32.97 19.68
#